data_67b3ff1b8e08a1184af874905608db13
#
_entry.id   67b3ff1b8e08a1184af874905608db13
#
_cell.length_a   1.000
_cell.length_b   1.000
_cell.length_c   1.000
_cell.angle_alpha   90.00
_cell.angle_beta   90.00
_cell.angle_gamma   90.00
#
_symmetry.space_group_name_H-M   'P 1'
#
loop_
_entity.id
_entity.type
_entity.pdbx_description
1 polymer ?
#
loop_
_entity_poly.entity_id
_entity_poly.type
_entity_poly.pdbx_seq_one_letter_code
_entity_poly.pdbx_strand_id
1 'polypeptide(L)'
;MTTPAIETDGLTKRYGELTALDGLDLTVDRGEVYGFLGPNGAGKSTTIGLLMNYNKPTSGTARILGFDPWTDVVACHRRIGILPDRFDTYDDRSARRHLQLVADTKGSDDNPVRLLERVGLDDAIDRPAGEFSQGMEQRLALAMSLVGDPELLILDEPFTGLDPHGVALVRDVVESESERGTTVFFSSHVLGQVELVCDRIGILHRGRLVDEGTLSDFRERLDLPADGTIEDVFVHLTDESVRTGEETR
;
A
#
# COMPACT_ATOMS: atom_id res chain seq x y z
N MET A 1 -14.31 14.30 -15.71
CA MET A 1 -13.09 13.83 -15.03
C MET A 1 -13.54 12.87 -13.96
N THR A 2 -12.98 11.69 -13.89
CA THR A 2 -13.28 10.70 -12.84
C THR A 2 -12.59 11.13 -11.54
N THR A 3 -13.27 10.99 -10.41
CA THR A 3 -12.67 11.28 -9.07
C THR A 3 -11.55 10.28 -8.80
N PRO A 4 -10.31 10.72 -8.46
CA PRO A 4 -9.21 9.82 -8.11
C PRO A 4 -9.56 8.88 -6.95
N ALA A 5 -8.82 7.77 -6.83
CA ALA A 5 -8.93 6.88 -5.69
C ALA A 5 -8.25 7.45 -4.45
N ILE A 6 -7.08 8.09 -4.63
CA ILE A 6 -6.39 8.85 -3.59
C ILE A 6 -5.99 10.20 -4.15
N GLU A 7 -6.20 11.26 -3.39
CA GLU A 7 -5.76 12.63 -3.71
C GLU A 7 -5.25 13.28 -2.42
N THR A 8 -4.07 13.90 -2.45
CA THR A 8 -3.55 14.70 -1.34
C THR A 8 -3.07 16.05 -1.85
N ASP A 9 -3.21 17.09 -1.03
CA ASP A 9 -2.78 18.45 -1.33
C ASP A 9 -2.03 19.02 -0.12
N GLY A 10 -0.73 19.24 -0.28
CA GLY A 10 0.18 19.74 0.74
C GLY A 10 0.21 18.91 2.02
N LEU A 11 -0.05 17.59 1.94
CA LEU A 11 -0.22 16.74 3.11
C LEU A 11 1.07 16.68 3.93
N THR A 12 1.01 17.18 5.17
CA THR A 12 2.18 17.35 6.04
C THR A 12 1.94 16.69 7.39
N LYS A 13 2.97 16.02 7.91
CA LYS A 13 2.96 15.45 9.26
C LYS A 13 4.26 15.73 10.00
N ARG A 14 4.11 16.34 11.19
CA ARG A 14 5.23 16.59 12.10
C ARG A 14 5.00 15.87 13.43
N TYR A 15 6.07 15.36 14.01
CA TYR A 15 6.14 14.77 15.35
C TYR A 15 7.20 15.55 16.14
N GLY A 16 6.77 16.57 16.89
CA GLY A 16 7.70 17.52 17.50
C GLY A 16 8.57 18.20 16.45
N GLU A 17 9.89 18.07 16.56
CA GLU A 17 10.85 18.63 15.61
C GLU A 17 11.00 17.79 14.32
N LEU A 18 10.56 16.54 14.32
CA LEU A 18 10.67 15.66 13.15
C LEU A 18 9.54 15.94 12.16
N THR A 19 9.87 16.32 10.94
CA THR A 19 8.94 16.35 9.82
C THR A 19 8.99 14.99 9.11
N ALA A 20 7.96 14.17 9.33
CA ALA A 20 7.87 12.84 8.74
C ALA A 20 7.28 12.86 7.32
N LEU A 21 6.45 13.87 7.02
CA LEU A 21 5.89 14.12 5.70
C LEU A 21 5.81 15.63 5.48
N ASP A 22 6.28 16.12 4.35
CA ASP A 22 6.46 17.54 4.07
C ASP A 22 5.84 17.91 2.71
N GLY A 23 4.57 18.31 2.74
CA GLY A 23 3.86 18.81 1.58
C GLY A 23 3.66 17.76 0.49
N LEU A 24 3.17 16.56 0.84
CA LEU A 24 2.90 15.52 -0.15
C LEU A 24 1.68 15.88 -1.00
N ASP A 25 1.93 16.05 -2.30
CA ASP A 25 0.92 16.09 -3.36
C ASP A 25 0.95 14.76 -4.11
N LEU A 26 -0.13 13.99 -4.05
CA LEU A 26 -0.24 12.66 -4.62
C LEU A 26 -1.60 12.49 -5.26
N THR A 27 -1.62 11.92 -6.46
CA THR A 27 -2.86 11.50 -7.14
C THR A 27 -2.73 10.07 -7.61
N VAL A 28 -3.64 9.20 -7.16
CA VAL A 28 -3.77 7.82 -7.61
C VAL A 28 -5.11 7.67 -8.32
N ASP A 29 -5.07 7.27 -9.58
CA ASP A 29 -6.26 7.12 -10.39
C ASP A 29 -7.02 5.83 -10.04
N ARG A 30 -8.32 5.77 -10.40
CA ARG A 30 -9.10 4.55 -10.18
C ARG A 30 -8.66 3.43 -11.11
N GLY A 31 -8.54 2.23 -10.55
CA GLY A 31 -8.21 1.00 -11.28
C GLY A 31 -6.72 0.84 -11.58
N GLU A 32 -5.85 1.79 -11.15
CA GLU A 32 -4.40 1.61 -11.30
C GLU A 32 -3.77 0.85 -10.13
N VAL A 33 -2.66 0.19 -10.40
CA VAL A 33 -1.73 -0.34 -9.40
C VAL A 33 -0.61 0.67 -9.21
N TYR A 34 -0.62 1.34 -8.05
CA TYR A 34 0.35 2.38 -7.71
C TYR A 34 1.35 1.91 -6.65
N GLY A 35 2.63 1.89 -6.99
CA GLY A 35 3.73 1.58 -6.08
C GLY A 35 4.27 2.82 -5.39
N PHE A 36 4.24 2.87 -4.06
CA PHE A 36 4.76 3.97 -3.26
C PHE A 36 6.08 3.58 -2.61
N LEU A 37 7.18 3.95 -3.25
CA LEU A 37 8.52 3.48 -2.94
C LEU A 37 9.32 4.44 -2.09
N GLY A 38 10.20 3.90 -1.27
CA GLY A 38 11.16 4.69 -0.51
C GLY A 38 11.86 3.88 0.57
N PRO A 39 12.99 4.35 1.08
CA PRO A 39 13.70 3.68 2.16
C PRO A 39 12.91 3.70 3.46
N ASN A 40 13.37 2.94 4.45
CA ASN A 40 12.82 3.01 5.80
C ASN A 40 12.98 4.44 6.35
N GLY A 41 11.91 4.95 6.95
CA GLY A 41 11.86 6.32 7.44
C GLY A 41 11.56 7.40 6.38
N ALA A 42 11.32 7.03 5.11
CA ALA A 42 10.95 7.99 4.06
C ALA A 42 9.60 8.68 4.28
N GLY A 43 8.69 8.08 5.07
CA GLY A 43 7.35 8.60 5.34
C GLY A 43 6.20 7.72 4.84
N LYS A 44 6.47 6.56 4.24
CA LYS A 44 5.47 5.65 3.63
C LYS A 44 4.36 5.25 4.61
N SER A 45 4.70 4.62 5.74
CA SER A 45 3.72 4.20 6.76
C SER A 45 3.06 5.40 7.46
N THR A 46 3.73 6.57 7.49
CA THR A 46 3.10 7.83 7.94
C THR A 46 2.00 8.25 6.97
N THR A 47 2.25 8.19 5.67
CA THR A 47 1.25 8.51 4.64
C THR A 47 0.05 7.57 4.76
N ILE A 48 0.28 6.25 4.81
CA ILE A 48 -0.78 5.25 4.99
C ILE A 48 -1.56 5.51 6.28
N GLY A 49 -0.86 5.80 7.40
CA GLY A 49 -1.51 6.10 8.68
C GLY A 49 -2.38 7.36 8.65
N LEU A 50 -2.05 8.36 7.84
CA LEU A 50 -2.88 9.54 7.61
C LEU A 50 -4.11 9.19 6.75
N LEU A 51 -3.93 8.47 5.65
CA LEU A 51 -5.02 8.02 4.78
C LEU A 51 -6.01 7.14 5.52
N MET A 52 -5.55 6.27 6.41
CA MET A 52 -6.39 5.37 7.22
C MET A 52 -6.95 6.02 8.49
N ASN A 53 -6.73 7.33 8.70
CA ASN A 53 -7.16 8.04 9.91
C ASN A 53 -6.57 7.49 11.22
N TYR A 54 -5.45 6.76 11.17
CA TYR A 54 -4.73 6.37 12.38
C TYR A 54 -4.03 7.56 13.05
N ASN A 55 -3.70 8.57 12.23
CA ASN A 55 -3.11 9.83 12.64
C ASN A 55 -3.82 11.00 11.95
N LYS A 56 -3.75 12.18 12.58
CA LYS A 56 -4.19 13.43 11.94
C LYS A 56 -3.00 14.14 11.29
N PRO A 57 -3.18 14.81 10.15
CA PRO A 57 -2.15 15.63 9.56
C PRO A 57 -1.86 16.87 10.42
N THR A 58 -0.69 17.45 10.23
CA THR A 58 -0.35 18.77 10.77
C THR A 58 -0.96 19.87 9.90
N SER A 59 -0.93 19.69 8.57
CA SER A 59 -1.57 20.54 7.57
C SER A 59 -1.80 19.77 6.27
N GLY A 60 -2.50 20.39 5.32
CA GLY A 60 -2.88 19.80 4.05
C GLY A 60 -4.17 18.98 4.13
N THR A 61 -4.56 18.42 3.00
CA THR A 61 -5.81 17.66 2.88
C THR A 61 -5.57 16.30 2.21
N ALA A 62 -6.50 15.37 2.40
CA ALA A 62 -6.55 14.12 1.65
C ALA A 62 -8.01 13.77 1.30
N ARG A 63 -8.17 13.07 0.18
CA ARG A 63 -9.43 12.45 -0.21
C ARG A 63 -9.17 11.01 -0.62
N ILE A 64 -10.09 10.14 -0.24
CA ILE A 64 -10.09 8.73 -0.61
C ILE A 64 -11.43 8.42 -1.25
N LEU A 65 -11.42 8.02 -2.52
CA LEU A 65 -12.64 7.79 -3.31
C LEU A 65 -13.60 9.00 -3.30
N GLY A 66 -13.04 10.21 -3.11
CA GLY A 66 -13.77 11.47 -2.99
C GLY A 66 -14.21 11.85 -1.57
N PHE A 67 -14.03 11.00 -0.58
CA PHE A 67 -14.36 11.24 0.83
C PHE A 67 -13.17 11.79 1.61
N ASP A 68 -13.44 12.60 2.61
CA ASP A 68 -12.42 13.03 3.57
C ASP A 68 -12.20 11.89 4.61
N PRO A 69 -10.97 11.32 4.72
CA PRO A 69 -10.73 10.19 5.61
C PRO A 69 -10.87 10.53 7.09
N TRP A 70 -10.91 11.80 7.45
CA TRP A 70 -10.97 12.25 8.85
C TRP A 70 -12.38 12.62 9.31
N THR A 71 -13.27 12.94 8.38
CA THR A 71 -14.69 13.29 8.67
C THR A 71 -15.65 12.20 8.19
N ASP A 72 -15.36 11.55 7.07
CA ASP A 72 -16.20 10.52 6.45
C ASP A 72 -15.69 9.09 6.70
N VAL A 73 -15.12 8.86 7.90
CA VAL A 73 -14.39 7.64 8.29
C VAL A 73 -15.10 6.35 7.87
N VAL A 74 -16.38 6.22 8.22
CA VAL A 74 -17.17 5.00 7.94
C VAL A 74 -17.37 4.80 6.44
N ALA A 75 -17.61 5.90 5.69
CA ALA A 75 -17.78 5.83 4.24
C ALA A 75 -16.50 5.40 3.54
N CYS A 76 -15.32 5.86 4.01
CA CYS A 76 -14.02 5.42 3.54
C CYS A 76 -13.78 3.94 3.86
N HIS A 77 -13.82 3.56 5.15
CA HIS A 77 -13.41 2.23 5.62
C HIS A 77 -14.29 1.09 5.08
N ARG A 78 -15.55 1.35 4.73
CA ARG A 78 -16.41 0.35 4.08
C ARG A 78 -15.95 -0.04 2.67
N ARG A 79 -15.23 0.86 1.99
CA ARG A 79 -14.81 0.73 0.59
C ARG A 79 -13.34 0.41 0.42
N ILE A 80 -12.58 0.40 1.52
CA ILE A 80 -11.14 0.18 1.52
C ILE A 80 -10.84 -1.19 2.12
N GLY A 81 -9.91 -1.91 1.49
CA GLY A 81 -9.21 -3.02 2.12
C GLY A 81 -7.84 -2.55 2.59
N ILE A 82 -7.41 -3.00 3.76
CA ILE A 82 -6.08 -2.66 4.28
C ILE A 82 -5.31 -3.90 4.69
N LEU A 83 -4.04 -3.95 4.29
CA LEU A 83 -3.02 -4.83 4.85
C LEU A 83 -1.98 -3.93 5.50
N PRO A 84 -1.88 -3.88 6.84
CA PRO A 84 -0.88 -3.07 7.53
C PRO A 84 0.49 -3.77 7.56
N ASP A 85 1.58 -3.01 7.69
CA ASP A 85 2.97 -3.53 7.84
C ASP A 85 3.10 -4.53 9.00
N ARG A 86 2.33 -4.31 10.07
CA ARG A 86 2.26 -5.20 11.24
C ARG A 86 0.83 -5.61 11.49
N PHE A 87 0.63 -6.89 11.57
CA PHE A 87 -0.65 -7.50 11.83
C PHE A 87 -0.53 -8.55 12.93
N ASP A 88 -1.25 -8.35 14.01
CA ASP A 88 -1.34 -9.31 15.11
C ASP A 88 -2.63 -10.12 14.97
N THR A 89 -2.52 -11.43 15.01
CA THR A 89 -3.66 -12.35 15.00
C THR A 89 -4.22 -12.56 16.41
N TYR A 90 -5.46 -13.01 16.47
CA TYR A 90 -6.00 -13.61 17.68
C TYR A 90 -5.60 -15.09 17.70
N ASP A 91 -4.62 -15.46 18.52
CA ASP A 91 -3.96 -16.76 18.51
C ASP A 91 -4.92 -17.96 18.64
N ASP A 92 -5.99 -17.81 19.41
CA ASP A 92 -7.01 -18.82 19.67
C ASP A 92 -8.12 -18.89 18.61
N ARG A 93 -8.09 -18.01 17.60
CA ARG A 93 -9.11 -17.96 16.55
C ARG A 93 -8.58 -18.54 15.24
N SER A 94 -9.45 -19.23 14.52
CA SER A 94 -9.13 -19.76 13.19
C SER A 94 -9.10 -18.65 12.14
N ALA A 95 -8.43 -18.93 11.00
CA ALA A 95 -8.42 -18.03 9.83
C ALA A 95 -9.84 -17.65 9.39
N ARG A 96 -10.74 -18.63 9.28
CA ARG A 96 -12.17 -18.41 8.99
C ARG A 96 -12.79 -17.37 9.94
N ARG A 97 -12.49 -17.48 11.24
CA ARG A 97 -13.10 -16.59 12.24
C ARG A 97 -12.58 -15.17 12.15
N HIS A 98 -11.32 -14.97 11.72
CA HIS A 98 -10.79 -13.64 11.43
C HIS A 98 -11.52 -12.97 10.27
N LEU A 99 -11.69 -13.68 9.16
CA LEU A 99 -12.44 -13.15 8.01
C LEU A 99 -13.90 -12.86 8.35
N GLN A 100 -14.55 -13.76 9.11
CA GLN A 100 -15.93 -13.54 9.55
C GLN A 100 -16.08 -12.27 10.38
N LEU A 101 -15.11 -11.98 11.27
CA LEU A 101 -15.11 -10.75 12.07
C LEU A 101 -15.05 -9.49 11.19
N VAL A 102 -14.21 -9.52 10.14
CA VAL A 102 -14.12 -8.41 9.19
C VAL A 102 -15.42 -8.28 8.37
N ALA A 103 -15.95 -9.40 7.89
CA ALA A 103 -17.21 -9.45 7.13
C ALA A 103 -18.37 -8.86 7.96
N ASP A 104 -18.52 -9.32 9.22
CA ASP A 104 -19.53 -8.81 10.16
C ASP A 104 -19.38 -7.28 10.36
N THR A 105 -18.14 -6.80 10.48
CA THR A 105 -17.85 -5.37 10.71
C THR A 105 -18.17 -4.53 9.48
N LYS A 106 -17.88 -5.02 8.28
CA LYS A 106 -18.18 -4.33 7.01
C LYS A 106 -19.62 -4.51 6.56
N GLY A 107 -20.35 -5.49 7.12
CA GLY A 107 -21.67 -5.89 6.68
C GLY A 107 -21.62 -6.61 5.32
N SER A 108 -20.59 -7.43 5.11
CA SER A 108 -20.38 -8.22 3.90
C SER A 108 -20.85 -9.65 4.08
N ASP A 109 -21.39 -10.23 3.00
CA ASP A 109 -21.81 -11.63 2.91
C ASP A 109 -20.72 -12.51 2.24
N ASP A 110 -19.48 -12.05 2.18
CA ASP A 110 -18.39 -12.80 1.58
C ASP A 110 -18.20 -14.16 2.23
N ASN A 111 -17.88 -15.14 1.41
CA ASN A 111 -17.55 -16.47 1.88
C ASN A 111 -16.07 -16.52 2.32
N PRO A 112 -15.78 -16.65 3.63
CA PRO A 112 -14.41 -16.70 4.14
C PRO A 112 -13.55 -17.80 3.51
N VAL A 113 -14.15 -18.94 3.16
CA VAL A 113 -13.43 -20.07 2.53
C VAL A 113 -12.84 -19.65 1.19
N ARG A 114 -13.64 -19.01 0.34
CA ARG A 114 -13.18 -18.57 -0.98
C ARG A 114 -12.04 -17.54 -0.89
N LEU A 115 -12.10 -16.63 0.07
CA LEU A 115 -11.05 -15.66 0.28
C LEU A 115 -9.76 -16.31 0.79
N LEU A 116 -9.86 -17.32 1.65
CA LEU A 116 -8.70 -18.09 2.13
C LEU A 116 -8.09 -18.96 1.03
N GLU A 117 -8.89 -19.56 0.17
CA GLU A 117 -8.42 -20.28 -1.02
C GLU A 117 -7.62 -19.37 -1.96
N ARG A 118 -8.07 -18.13 -2.17
CA ARG A 118 -7.37 -17.13 -3.01
C ARG A 118 -5.97 -16.78 -2.53
N VAL A 119 -5.71 -16.94 -1.25
CA VAL A 119 -4.40 -16.65 -0.63
C VAL A 119 -3.64 -17.94 -0.24
N GLY A 120 -4.09 -19.12 -0.72
CA GLY A 120 -3.43 -20.40 -0.47
C GLY A 120 -3.43 -20.81 1.00
N LEU A 121 -4.53 -20.57 1.70
CA LEU A 121 -4.77 -21.00 3.08
C LEU A 121 -5.92 -22.03 3.20
N ASP A 122 -6.23 -22.74 2.11
CA ASP A 122 -7.28 -23.76 2.02
C ASP A 122 -7.08 -24.92 3.02
N ASP A 123 -5.83 -25.34 3.25
CA ASP A 123 -5.49 -26.39 4.23
C ASP A 123 -5.47 -25.88 5.69
N ALA A 124 -5.65 -24.57 5.93
CA ALA A 124 -5.53 -23.96 7.25
C ALA A 124 -6.77 -23.16 7.70
N ILE A 125 -7.90 -23.33 7.02
CA ILE A 125 -9.14 -22.56 7.22
C ILE A 125 -9.61 -22.53 8.67
N ASP A 126 -9.65 -23.71 9.32
CA ASP A 126 -10.13 -23.87 10.69
C ASP A 126 -9.00 -24.02 11.72
N ARG A 127 -7.75 -23.85 11.30
CA ARG A 127 -6.56 -23.89 12.14
C ARG A 127 -6.41 -22.58 12.93
N PRO A 128 -6.06 -22.63 14.24
CA PRO A 128 -5.78 -21.44 15.04
C PRO A 128 -4.62 -20.61 14.45
N ALA A 129 -4.79 -19.28 14.41
CA ALA A 129 -3.81 -18.40 13.80
C ALA A 129 -2.49 -18.32 14.59
N GLY A 130 -2.51 -18.59 15.90
CA GLY A 130 -1.28 -18.70 16.71
C GLY A 130 -0.35 -19.84 16.31
N GLU A 131 -0.79 -20.74 15.42
CA GLU A 131 0.04 -21.79 14.83
C GLU A 131 0.58 -21.42 13.43
N PHE A 132 0.31 -20.20 12.96
CA PHE A 132 0.71 -19.77 11.63
C PHE A 132 2.19 -19.35 11.62
N SER A 133 2.84 -19.58 10.46
CA SER A 133 4.10 -18.93 10.17
C SER A 133 3.84 -17.46 9.78
N GLN A 134 4.86 -16.61 9.86
CA GLN A 134 4.77 -15.21 9.44
C GLN A 134 4.19 -15.07 8.03
N GLY A 135 4.58 -15.91 7.08
CA GLY A 135 4.02 -15.90 5.73
C GLY A 135 2.55 -16.31 5.67
N MET A 136 2.08 -17.19 6.57
CA MET A 136 0.65 -17.52 6.67
C MET A 136 -0.14 -16.38 7.31
N GLU A 137 0.40 -15.69 8.32
CA GLU A 137 -0.21 -14.49 8.92
C GLU A 137 -0.35 -13.37 7.87
N GLN A 138 0.70 -13.15 7.07
CA GLN A 138 0.67 -12.16 5.99
C GLN A 138 -0.41 -12.48 4.95
N ARG A 139 -0.53 -13.76 4.55
CA ARG A 139 -1.58 -14.21 3.63
C ARG A 139 -2.98 -14.11 4.25
N LEU A 140 -3.12 -14.36 5.54
CA LEU A 140 -4.38 -14.13 6.27
C LEU A 140 -4.75 -12.64 6.28
N ALA A 141 -3.81 -11.74 6.57
CA ALA A 141 -4.03 -10.30 6.52
C ALA A 141 -4.42 -9.83 5.10
N LEU A 142 -3.79 -10.38 4.06
CA LEU A 142 -4.18 -10.13 2.67
C LEU A 142 -5.62 -10.60 2.41
N ALA A 143 -6.01 -11.82 2.82
CA ALA A 143 -7.39 -12.29 2.67
C ALA A 143 -8.40 -11.38 3.38
N MET A 144 -8.05 -10.90 4.58
CA MET A 144 -8.89 -9.96 5.33
C MET A 144 -9.05 -8.61 4.61
N SER A 145 -8.03 -8.14 3.91
CA SER A 145 -8.11 -6.89 3.13
C SER A 145 -9.07 -7.00 1.94
N LEU A 146 -9.29 -8.20 1.41
CA LEU A 146 -10.20 -8.45 0.27
C LEU A 146 -11.68 -8.50 0.67
N VAL A 147 -12.00 -8.58 1.96
CA VAL A 147 -13.39 -8.67 2.44
C VAL A 147 -14.17 -7.42 2.06
N GLY A 148 -15.38 -7.59 1.54
CA GLY A 148 -16.29 -6.51 1.20
C GLY A 148 -16.07 -5.93 -0.20
N ASP A 149 -15.38 -6.63 -1.07
CA ASP A 149 -15.12 -6.24 -2.47
C ASP A 149 -14.67 -4.77 -2.57
N PRO A 150 -13.49 -4.42 -2.01
CA PRO A 150 -13.06 -3.04 -1.85
C PRO A 150 -12.83 -2.34 -3.19
N GLU A 151 -13.14 -1.04 -3.26
CA GLU A 151 -12.81 -0.18 -4.42
C GLU A 151 -11.34 0.24 -4.41
N LEU A 152 -10.69 0.19 -3.24
CA LEU A 152 -9.28 0.54 -3.04
C LEU A 152 -8.63 -0.42 -2.04
N LEU A 153 -7.52 -1.03 -2.43
CA LEU A 153 -6.63 -1.77 -1.53
C LEU A 153 -5.43 -0.89 -1.14
N ILE A 154 -5.18 -0.77 0.16
CA ILE A 154 -3.97 -0.11 0.69
C ILE A 154 -3.13 -1.19 1.38
N LEU A 155 -1.97 -1.50 0.82
CA LEU A 155 -1.10 -2.58 1.28
C LEU A 155 0.24 -2.00 1.75
N ASP A 156 0.52 -2.08 3.06
CA ASP A 156 1.80 -1.61 3.62
C ASP A 156 2.80 -2.76 3.66
N GLU A 157 3.83 -2.69 2.81
CA GLU A 157 4.90 -3.69 2.67
C GLU A 157 4.39 -5.14 2.42
N PRO A 158 3.50 -5.37 1.44
CA PRO A 158 2.80 -6.66 1.27
C PRO A 158 3.69 -7.86 0.98
N PHE A 159 4.93 -7.63 0.54
CA PHE A 159 5.89 -8.68 0.16
C PHE A 159 6.86 -9.07 1.29
N THR A 160 6.83 -8.33 2.40
CA THR A 160 7.79 -8.53 3.50
C THR A 160 7.57 -9.86 4.21
N GLY A 161 8.65 -10.61 4.45
CA GLY A 161 8.61 -11.88 5.18
C GLY A 161 8.07 -13.06 4.38
N LEU A 162 7.83 -12.91 3.08
CA LEU A 162 7.37 -13.97 2.20
C LEU A 162 8.53 -14.67 1.49
N ASP A 163 8.35 -15.95 1.27
CA ASP A 163 9.18 -16.73 0.35
C ASP A 163 8.80 -16.41 -1.12
N PRO A 164 9.55 -16.88 -2.13
CA PRO A 164 9.26 -16.61 -3.53
C PRO A 164 7.85 -17.04 -3.98
N HIS A 165 7.29 -18.11 -3.39
CA HIS A 165 5.93 -18.56 -3.70
C HIS A 165 4.88 -17.61 -3.10
N GLY A 166 5.12 -17.14 -1.87
CA GLY A 166 4.27 -16.13 -1.24
C GLY A 166 4.28 -14.80 -2.00
N VAL A 167 5.45 -14.37 -2.48
CA VAL A 167 5.57 -13.17 -3.32
C VAL A 167 4.78 -13.31 -4.62
N ALA A 168 4.91 -14.45 -5.32
CA ALA A 168 4.15 -14.71 -6.54
C ALA A 168 2.62 -14.68 -6.28
N LEU A 169 2.18 -15.29 -5.18
CA LEU A 169 0.77 -15.29 -4.79
C LEU A 169 0.23 -13.88 -4.53
N VAL A 170 0.97 -13.04 -3.79
CA VAL A 170 0.56 -11.64 -3.54
C VAL A 170 0.44 -10.90 -4.87
N ARG A 171 1.39 -11.07 -5.78
CA ARG A 171 1.34 -10.48 -7.12
C ARG A 171 0.09 -10.93 -7.88
N ASP A 172 -0.18 -12.24 -7.94
CA ASP A 172 -1.36 -12.79 -8.63
C ASP A 172 -2.67 -12.22 -8.06
N VAL A 173 -2.75 -12.02 -6.73
CA VAL A 173 -3.90 -11.38 -6.08
C VAL A 173 -4.02 -9.92 -6.50
N VAL A 174 -2.92 -9.15 -6.51
CA VAL A 174 -2.92 -7.73 -6.93
C VAL A 174 -3.35 -7.60 -8.39
N GLU A 175 -2.79 -8.40 -9.28
CA GLU A 175 -3.16 -8.45 -10.70
C GLU A 175 -4.66 -8.77 -10.87
N SER A 176 -5.15 -9.82 -10.19
CA SER A 176 -6.56 -10.20 -10.23
C SER A 176 -7.51 -9.11 -9.72
N GLU A 177 -7.13 -8.37 -8.68
CA GLU A 177 -7.93 -7.25 -8.19
C GLU A 177 -7.93 -6.07 -9.16
N SER A 178 -6.76 -5.74 -9.74
CA SER A 178 -6.66 -4.71 -10.77
C SER A 178 -7.51 -5.02 -12.00
N GLU A 179 -7.50 -6.27 -12.49
CA GLU A 179 -8.35 -6.73 -13.59
C GLU A 179 -9.85 -6.58 -13.29
N ARG A 180 -10.24 -6.63 -12.02
CA ARG A 180 -11.61 -6.38 -11.56
C ARG A 180 -11.95 -4.90 -11.43
N GLY A 181 -10.97 -4.01 -11.62
CA GLY A 181 -11.11 -2.57 -11.52
C GLY A 181 -10.86 -2.00 -10.12
N THR A 182 -10.39 -2.83 -9.17
CA THR A 182 -9.96 -2.37 -7.86
C THR A 182 -8.67 -1.55 -8.01
N THR A 183 -8.61 -0.38 -7.40
CA THR A 183 -7.36 0.38 -7.28
C THR A 183 -6.47 -0.27 -6.23
N VAL A 184 -5.18 -0.41 -6.51
CA VAL A 184 -4.22 -0.93 -5.53
C VAL A 184 -3.13 0.10 -5.27
N PHE A 185 -3.00 0.54 -4.04
CA PHE A 185 -1.92 1.39 -3.56
C PHE A 185 -1.07 0.58 -2.58
N PHE A 186 0.20 0.38 -2.88
CA PHE A 186 1.05 -0.34 -1.94
C PHE A 186 2.39 0.35 -1.70
N SER A 187 2.87 0.26 -0.46
CA SER A 187 4.21 0.70 -0.11
C SER A 187 5.22 -0.44 -0.28
N SER A 188 6.45 -0.11 -0.67
CA SER A 188 7.56 -1.05 -0.62
C SER A 188 8.90 -0.33 -0.45
N HIS A 189 9.86 -1.04 0.17
CA HIS A 189 11.28 -0.71 0.14
C HIS A 189 12.09 -1.71 -0.70
N VAL A 190 11.43 -2.76 -1.24
CA VAL A 190 12.03 -3.79 -2.11
C VAL A 190 11.67 -3.47 -3.55
N LEU A 191 12.58 -2.80 -4.24
CA LEU A 191 12.33 -2.15 -5.54
C LEU A 191 12.01 -3.14 -6.66
N GLY A 192 12.77 -4.22 -6.80
CA GLY A 192 12.61 -5.17 -7.91
C GLY A 192 11.27 -5.95 -7.94
N GLN A 193 10.51 -5.95 -6.84
CA GLN A 193 9.18 -6.58 -6.81
C GLN A 193 8.09 -5.67 -7.37
N VAL A 194 8.31 -4.36 -7.30
CA VAL A 194 7.36 -3.32 -7.68
C VAL A 194 7.26 -3.20 -9.20
N GLU A 195 8.40 -3.29 -9.88
CA GLU A 195 8.50 -3.17 -11.34
C GLU A 195 7.60 -4.16 -12.10
N LEU A 196 7.30 -5.30 -11.49
CA LEU A 196 6.51 -6.37 -12.10
C LEU A 196 5.00 -6.18 -12.02
N VAL A 197 4.51 -5.25 -11.18
CA VAL A 197 3.09 -5.17 -10.80
C VAL A 197 2.50 -3.78 -11.02
N CYS A 198 3.33 -2.72 -10.97
CA CYS A 198 2.84 -1.35 -10.97
C CYS A 198 2.61 -0.77 -12.36
N ASP A 199 1.50 -0.05 -12.51
CA ASP A 199 1.27 0.85 -13.63
C ASP A 199 2.07 2.14 -13.47
N ARG A 200 2.07 2.71 -12.24
CA ARG A 200 2.81 3.92 -11.88
C ARG A 200 3.50 3.74 -10.54
N ILE A 201 4.57 4.50 -10.37
CA ILE A 201 5.45 4.44 -9.21
C ILE A 201 5.71 5.86 -8.73
N GLY A 202 5.55 6.10 -7.43
CA GLY A 202 5.96 7.31 -6.76
C GLY A 202 7.15 7.04 -5.84
N ILE A 203 8.18 7.86 -5.93
CA ILE A 203 9.40 7.74 -5.12
C ILE A 203 9.38 8.75 -3.99
N LEU A 204 9.27 8.23 -2.76
CA LEU A 204 9.27 9.03 -1.55
C LEU A 204 10.68 9.04 -0.93
N HIS A 205 11.21 10.22 -0.66
CA HIS A 205 12.47 10.40 0.04
C HIS A 205 12.38 11.55 1.04
N ARG A 206 12.80 11.31 2.30
CA ARG A 206 12.80 12.32 3.38
C ARG A 206 11.47 13.06 3.55
N GLY A 207 10.36 12.36 3.44
CA GLY A 207 9.01 12.92 3.61
C GLY A 207 8.45 13.66 2.39
N ARG A 208 9.11 13.63 1.24
CA ARG A 208 8.67 14.28 0.00
C ARG A 208 8.57 13.30 -1.14
N LEU A 209 7.57 13.46 -1.99
CA LEU A 209 7.51 12.79 -3.29
C LEU A 209 8.56 13.45 -4.20
N VAL A 210 9.58 12.69 -4.57
CA VAL A 210 10.70 13.18 -5.37
C VAL A 210 10.33 13.20 -6.85
N ASP A 211 9.71 12.12 -7.31
CA ASP A 211 9.22 11.97 -8.68
C ASP A 211 8.17 10.85 -8.76
N GLU A 212 7.36 10.85 -9.82
CA GLU A 212 6.38 9.80 -10.11
C GLU A 212 6.22 9.58 -11.62
N GLY A 213 5.87 8.35 -12.00
CA GLY A 213 5.66 7.98 -13.40
C GLY A 213 5.68 6.47 -13.61
N THR A 214 5.57 6.06 -14.87
CA THR A 214 5.86 4.68 -15.27
C THR A 214 7.38 4.44 -15.30
N LEU A 215 7.82 3.19 -15.29
CA LEU A 215 9.24 2.88 -15.46
C LEU A 215 9.78 3.41 -16.80
N SER A 216 8.94 3.40 -17.85
CA SER A 216 9.29 3.96 -19.17
C SER A 216 9.52 5.47 -19.10
N ASP A 217 8.67 6.21 -18.36
CA ASP A 217 8.82 7.65 -18.18
C ASP A 217 10.13 7.99 -17.46
N PHE A 218 10.48 7.20 -16.43
CA PHE A 218 11.74 7.37 -15.71
C PHE A 218 12.95 7.11 -16.61
N ARG A 219 12.93 6.01 -17.40
CA ARG A 219 14.03 5.70 -18.32
C ARG A 219 14.28 6.82 -19.33
N GLU A 220 13.21 7.39 -19.87
CA GLU A 220 13.30 8.51 -20.84
C GLU A 220 13.80 9.79 -20.15
N ARG A 221 13.23 10.18 -19.01
CA ARG A 221 13.61 11.42 -18.31
C ARG A 221 15.01 11.43 -17.76
N LEU A 222 15.49 10.28 -17.30
CA LEU A 222 16.80 10.11 -16.66
C LEU A 222 17.89 9.60 -17.61
N ASP A 223 17.58 9.45 -18.91
CA ASP A 223 18.47 8.91 -19.93
C ASP A 223 19.08 7.54 -19.53
N LEU A 224 18.26 6.69 -18.91
CA LEU A 224 18.68 5.36 -18.51
C LEU A 224 18.64 4.38 -19.69
N PRO A 225 19.45 3.30 -19.67
CA PRO A 225 19.39 2.29 -20.70
C PRO A 225 18.03 1.58 -20.72
N ALA A 226 17.68 0.92 -21.84
CA ALA A 226 16.41 0.24 -22.01
C ALA A 226 16.15 -0.88 -20.98
N ASP A 227 17.21 -1.45 -20.41
CA ASP A 227 17.20 -2.42 -19.33
C ASP A 227 17.43 -1.81 -17.94
N GLY A 228 17.46 -0.47 -17.84
CA GLY A 228 17.54 0.26 -16.56
C GLY A 228 16.40 -0.14 -15.62
N THR A 229 16.72 -0.42 -14.38
CA THR A 229 15.81 -0.92 -13.36
C THR A 229 15.24 0.21 -12.49
N ILE A 230 14.22 -0.11 -11.68
CA ILE A 230 13.71 0.86 -10.71
C ILE A 230 14.75 1.18 -9.62
N GLU A 231 15.71 0.28 -9.35
CA GLU A 231 16.84 0.54 -8.48
C GLU A 231 17.74 1.63 -9.04
N ASP A 232 18.00 1.63 -10.35
CA ASP A 232 18.81 2.66 -11.02
C ASP A 232 18.11 4.03 -10.95
N VAL A 233 16.79 4.05 -11.19
CA VAL A 233 15.94 5.24 -11.03
C VAL A 233 16.04 5.79 -9.60
N PHE A 234 15.88 4.91 -8.61
CA PHE A 234 15.90 5.29 -7.21
C PHE A 234 17.26 5.89 -6.80
N VAL A 235 18.36 5.26 -7.18
CA VAL A 235 19.72 5.76 -6.90
C VAL A 235 19.91 7.12 -7.56
N HIS A 236 19.53 7.26 -8.82
CA HIS A 236 19.69 8.54 -9.56
C HIS A 236 18.94 9.68 -8.87
N LEU A 237 17.66 9.47 -8.53
CA LEU A 237 16.82 10.50 -7.92
C LEU A 237 17.22 10.83 -6.48
N THR A 238 17.65 9.85 -5.70
CA THR A 238 18.02 10.08 -4.29
C THR A 238 19.42 10.67 -4.14
N ASP A 239 20.37 10.34 -5.02
CA ASP A 239 21.70 10.95 -5.01
C ASP A 239 21.65 12.43 -5.41
N GLU A 240 20.82 12.81 -6.39
CA GLU A 240 20.62 14.22 -6.78
C GLU A 240 19.97 15.04 -5.67
N SER A 241 19.01 14.47 -4.93
CA SER A 241 18.37 15.17 -3.80
C SER A 241 19.33 15.44 -2.64
N VAL A 242 20.39 14.65 -2.50
CA VAL A 242 21.47 14.90 -1.54
C VAL A 242 22.33 16.07 -1.99
N ARG A 243 22.65 16.20 -3.28
CA ARG A 243 23.47 17.30 -3.82
C ARG A 243 22.77 18.67 -3.72
N THR A 244 21.46 18.74 -3.96
CA THR A 244 20.69 20.00 -3.83
C THR A 244 20.44 20.40 -2.37
N GLY A 245 20.52 19.49 -1.41
CA GLY A 245 20.41 19.79 0.03
C GLY A 245 21.68 20.36 0.67
N GLU A 246 22.84 20.16 0.07
CA GLU A 246 24.12 20.69 0.58
C GLU A 246 24.44 22.12 0.10
N GLU A 247 23.81 22.62 -0.97
CA GLU A 247 24.00 23.98 -1.47
C GLU A 247 23.12 25.04 -0.77
N THR A 248 22.28 24.67 0.20
CA THR A 248 21.38 25.61 0.90
C THR A 248 21.73 25.74 2.39
N ARG A 249 23.03 25.82 2.73
CA ARG A 249 23.52 26.21 4.06
C ARG A 249 24.52 27.35 3.99
#